data_9567d1b965447506b7a5ded5fe899f1c
#
_entry.id   9567d1b965447506b7a5ded5fe899f1c
#
_cell.length_a   1.000
_cell.length_b   1.000
_cell.length_c   1.000
_cell.angle_alpha   90.00
_cell.angle_beta   90.00
_cell.angle_gamma   90.00
#
_symmetry.space_group_name_H-M   'P 1'
#
loop_
_entity.id
_entity.type
_entity.pdbx_description
1 polymer ?
#
loop_
_entity_poly.entity_id
_entity_poly.type
_entity_poly.pdbx_seq_one_letter_code
_entity_poly.pdbx_strand_id
1 'polypeptide(L)'
;MKRPTPASLKKVTPENLTKLGADRLADILAAVAEGRPDLKRRLRMELAAAQGAEHLALEIDKRLGSLQASRSKVSWRQRAAFIRDLGALRALIAGRLAELDAAGGAARLWMFLALARPLEARVRDRDGAVERVFASAAEDLGRMVRASAGEETASALVDAALGDPPRWNAWLPIVLDGASPSLARAALADIATRHGAVPGWMPIVRRLADAAGDVDAYRATYSAAAMKTPKVAADVAQRWLAAGRVKAAGDILSVAAPPSAKAGSAGKAVIAEPDFDWETAWIDYLERSERVEEAQAVRWASFERTLSTERARAFTQRLTGFDDVEAESRAFALAMTHADFEPALRFLMEWPALTEAAQLIKARAEDVQLKPEDAELWAARLRTRQPTAARILLRKAAAAALRQRSFEVSERLSAEADAIDAAS
;
A
#
# COMPACT_ATOMS: atom_id res chain seq x y z
N MET A 1 -35.16 -21.34 19.08
CA MET A 1 -34.48 -20.19 19.70
C MET A 1 -34.15 -20.50 21.15
N LYS A 2 -32.86 -20.45 21.56
CA LYS A 2 -32.48 -20.64 22.98
C LYS A 2 -32.95 -19.43 23.79
N ARG A 3 -33.64 -19.66 24.94
CA ARG A 3 -34.02 -18.59 25.85
C ARG A 3 -32.79 -17.83 26.34
N PRO A 4 -32.82 -16.47 26.38
CA PRO A 4 -31.70 -15.68 26.85
C PRO A 4 -31.42 -15.98 28.33
N THR A 5 -30.14 -16.17 28.69
CA THR A 5 -29.72 -16.40 30.06
C THR A 5 -29.73 -15.09 30.86
N PRO A 6 -29.92 -15.12 32.21
CA PRO A 6 -29.87 -13.91 33.04
C PRO A 6 -28.60 -13.09 32.86
N ALA A 7 -27.47 -13.73 32.58
CA ALA A 7 -26.20 -13.06 32.30
C ALA A 7 -26.19 -12.34 30.94
N SER A 8 -26.88 -12.89 29.93
CA SER A 8 -26.98 -12.24 28.61
C SER A 8 -27.89 -11.00 28.64
N LEU A 9 -28.90 -10.97 29.51
CA LEU A 9 -29.80 -9.83 29.69
C LEU A 9 -29.17 -8.62 30.40
N LYS A 10 -28.04 -8.84 31.14
CA LYS A 10 -27.30 -7.77 31.82
C LYS A 10 -26.21 -7.16 30.95
N LYS A 11 -25.95 -7.68 29.74
CA LYS A 11 -24.97 -7.09 28.83
C LYS A 11 -25.49 -5.78 28.28
N VAL A 12 -24.61 -4.77 28.21
CA VAL A 12 -24.91 -3.47 27.59
C VAL A 12 -24.84 -3.64 26.08
N THR A 13 -25.98 -3.99 25.48
CA THR A 13 -26.15 -4.12 24.01
C THR A 13 -27.35 -3.29 23.57
N PRO A 14 -27.42 -2.84 22.29
CA PRO A 14 -28.58 -2.10 21.78
C PRO A 14 -29.90 -2.82 22.07
N GLU A 15 -29.96 -4.14 21.87
CA GLU A 15 -31.17 -4.96 22.06
C GLU A 15 -31.63 -5.02 23.52
N ASN A 16 -30.69 -4.95 24.47
CA ASN A 16 -31.04 -4.91 25.89
C ASN A 16 -31.39 -3.50 26.35
N LEU A 17 -30.69 -2.48 25.79
CA LEU A 17 -30.96 -1.08 26.12
C LEU A 17 -32.34 -0.63 25.64
N THR A 18 -32.79 -1.05 24.45
CA THR A 18 -34.14 -0.71 23.92
C THR A 18 -35.26 -1.19 24.82
N LYS A 19 -35.02 -2.23 25.64
CA LYS A 19 -36.02 -2.74 26.61
C LYS A 19 -36.27 -1.78 27.77
N LEU A 20 -35.40 -0.82 28.01
CA LEU A 20 -35.54 0.20 29.05
C LEU A 20 -36.64 1.25 28.69
N GLY A 21 -37.00 1.35 27.44
CA GLY A 21 -37.88 2.39 26.92
C GLY A 21 -37.19 3.72 26.67
N ALA A 22 -37.82 4.57 25.85
CA ALA A 22 -37.21 5.82 25.39
C ALA A 22 -36.94 6.81 26.55
N ASP A 23 -37.92 7.00 27.43
CA ASP A 23 -37.79 7.97 28.54
C ASP A 23 -36.65 7.62 29.48
N ARG A 24 -36.54 6.35 29.87
CA ARG A 24 -35.44 5.91 30.74
C ARG A 24 -34.08 6.01 30.07
N LEU A 25 -34.00 5.72 28.77
CA LEU A 25 -32.78 5.90 27.99
C LEU A 25 -32.37 7.37 27.88
N ALA A 26 -33.35 8.27 27.66
CA ALA A 26 -33.14 9.71 27.59
C ALA A 26 -32.56 10.25 28.92
N ASP A 27 -33.14 9.86 30.08
CA ASP A 27 -32.64 10.22 31.40
C ASP A 27 -31.18 9.76 31.60
N ILE A 28 -30.89 8.48 31.28
CA ILE A 28 -29.54 7.95 31.42
C ILE A 28 -28.56 8.66 30.52
N LEU A 29 -28.92 8.91 29.25
CA LEU A 29 -28.06 9.61 28.29
C LEU A 29 -27.79 11.05 28.73
N ALA A 30 -28.80 11.77 29.22
CA ALA A 30 -28.65 13.12 29.75
C ALA A 30 -27.68 13.14 30.94
N ALA A 31 -27.87 12.24 31.90
CA ALA A 31 -27.02 12.13 33.10
C ALA A 31 -25.56 11.78 32.72
N VAL A 32 -25.35 10.83 31.81
CA VAL A 32 -24.00 10.45 31.35
C VAL A 32 -23.32 11.59 30.58
N ALA A 33 -24.10 12.41 29.87
CA ALA A 33 -23.58 13.51 29.08
C ALA A 33 -23.21 14.75 29.91
N GLU A 34 -23.73 14.93 31.13
CA GLU A 34 -23.42 16.10 31.97
C GLU A 34 -21.93 16.24 32.30
N GLY A 35 -21.24 15.12 32.58
CA GLY A 35 -19.81 15.11 32.85
C GLY A 35 -18.92 14.91 31.60
N ARG A 36 -19.50 14.83 30.39
CA ARG A 36 -18.81 14.44 29.17
C ARG A 36 -19.10 15.37 27.99
N PRO A 37 -18.30 16.40 27.79
CA PRO A 37 -18.53 17.40 26.71
C PRO A 37 -18.55 16.79 25.30
N ASP A 38 -17.82 15.71 25.08
CA ASP A 38 -17.80 14.93 23.83
C ASP A 38 -19.17 14.28 23.56
N LEU A 39 -19.76 13.61 24.55
CA LEU A 39 -21.08 13.01 24.43
C LEU A 39 -22.18 14.07 24.30
N LYS A 40 -22.10 15.15 25.07
CA LYS A 40 -23.05 16.27 24.98
C LYS A 40 -23.09 16.88 23.57
N ARG A 41 -21.91 17.04 22.94
CA ARG A 41 -21.80 17.48 21.54
C ARG A 41 -22.46 16.50 20.57
N ARG A 42 -22.14 15.21 20.73
CA ARG A 42 -22.71 14.16 19.87
C ARG A 42 -24.24 14.14 19.96
N LEU A 43 -24.80 14.19 21.16
CA LEU A 43 -26.25 14.21 21.33
C LEU A 43 -26.89 15.46 20.71
N ARG A 44 -26.23 16.64 20.82
CA ARG A 44 -26.72 17.85 20.13
C ARG A 44 -26.78 17.69 18.61
N MET A 45 -25.75 17.04 18.02
CA MET A 45 -25.72 16.79 16.59
C MET A 45 -26.81 15.78 16.17
N GLU A 46 -27.09 14.77 16.97
CA GLU A 46 -28.19 13.83 16.72
C GLU A 46 -29.56 14.52 16.81
N LEU A 47 -29.76 15.40 17.81
CA LEU A 47 -30.95 16.22 17.94
C LEU A 47 -31.12 17.21 16.76
N ALA A 48 -30.03 17.81 16.30
CA ALA A 48 -30.03 18.67 15.12
C ALA A 48 -30.37 17.88 13.85
N ALA A 49 -29.87 16.65 13.73
CA ALA A 49 -30.20 15.74 12.62
C ALA A 49 -31.70 15.39 12.57
N ALA A 50 -32.35 15.28 13.73
CA ALA A 50 -33.81 15.08 13.82
C ALA A 50 -34.60 16.30 13.36
N GLN A 51 -34.00 17.50 13.39
CA GLN A 51 -34.62 18.74 12.92
C GLN A 51 -34.42 18.99 11.42
N GLY A 52 -33.47 18.26 10.78
CA GLY A 52 -33.19 18.34 9.37
C GLY A 52 -31.75 18.65 9.01
N ALA A 53 -31.45 18.59 7.71
CA ALA A 53 -30.09 18.74 7.18
C ALA A 53 -29.44 20.07 7.55
N GLU A 54 -30.16 21.18 7.45
CA GLU A 54 -29.63 22.51 7.73
C GLU A 54 -29.17 22.67 9.18
N HIS A 55 -29.95 22.17 10.14
CA HIS A 55 -29.62 22.24 11.56
C HIS A 55 -28.39 21.38 11.88
N LEU A 56 -28.32 20.17 11.30
CA LEU A 56 -27.16 19.30 11.44
C LEU A 56 -25.89 19.93 10.82
N ALA A 57 -26.01 20.48 9.61
CA ALA A 57 -24.95 21.15 8.92
C ALA A 57 -24.35 22.32 9.74
N LEU A 58 -25.22 23.13 10.35
CA LEU A 58 -24.80 24.24 11.20
C LEU A 58 -23.98 23.78 12.43
N GLU A 59 -24.41 22.71 13.10
CA GLU A 59 -23.67 22.16 14.24
C GLU A 59 -22.32 21.55 13.81
N ILE A 60 -22.28 20.88 12.65
CA ILE A 60 -21.02 20.39 12.06
C ILE A 60 -20.10 21.53 11.71
N ASP A 61 -20.60 22.61 11.07
CA ASP A 61 -19.81 23.79 10.69
C ASP A 61 -19.19 24.46 11.91
N LYS A 62 -19.95 24.63 13.01
CA LYS A 62 -19.44 25.12 14.30
C LYS A 62 -18.29 24.25 14.81
N ARG A 63 -18.40 22.92 14.69
CA ARG A 63 -17.36 21.99 15.13
C ARG A 63 -16.12 22.06 14.25
N LEU A 64 -16.27 22.05 12.93
CA LEU A 64 -15.18 22.19 11.97
C LEU A 64 -14.43 23.52 12.19
N GLY A 65 -15.16 24.63 12.31
CA GLY A 65 -14.59 25.94 12.61
C GLY A 65 -13.83 25.98 13.93
N SER A 66 -14.36 25.35 14.99
CA SER A 66 -13.68 25.24 16.28
C SER A 66 -12.38 24.42 16.18
N LEU A 67 -12.38 23.33 15.41
CA LEU A 67 -11.17 22.52 15.16
C LEU A 67 -10.11 23.31 14.38
N GLN A 68 -10.52 24.07 13.39
CA GLN A 68 -9.65 24.90 12.55
C GLN A 68 -9.05 26.09 13.33
N ALA A 69 -9.85 26.75 14.14
CA ALA A 69 -9.41 27.92 14.90
C ALA A 69 -8.50 27.58 16.10
N SER A 70 -8.63 26.38 16.65
CA SER A 70 -7.89 25.99 17.85
C SER A 70 -6.40 25.80 17.55
N ARG A 71 -5.56 26.40 18.40
CA ARG A 71 -4.08 26.25 18.37
C ARG A 71 -3.55 25.34 19.48
N SER A 72 -4.41 24.90 20.40
CA SER A 72 -4.00 24.11 21.56
C SER A 72 -3.54 22.72 21.15
N LYS A 73 -2.42 22.27 21.71
CA LYS A 73 -1.94 20.90 21.56
C LYS A 73 -2.86 19.93 22.30
N VAL A 74 -3.08 18.77 21.72
CA VAL A 74 -3.85 17.69 22.35
C VAL A 74 -2.89 16.86 23.21
N SER A 75 -3.16 16.84 24.53
CA SER A 75 -2.34 16.04 25.45
C SER A 75 -2.50 14.54 25.21
N TRP A 76 -1.52 13.74 25.61
CA TRP A 76 -1.57 12.28 25.46
C TRP A 76 -2.79 11.64 26.14
N ARG A 77 -3.23 12.21 27.29
CA ARG A 77 -4.43 11.75 28.01
C ARG A 77 -5.73 11.99 27.26
N GLN A 78 -5.79 13.08 26.50
CA GLN A 78 -6.97 13.49 25.72
C GLN A 78 -6.99 12.87 24.33
N ARG A 79 -5.85 12.34 23.85
CA ARG A 79 -5.67 11.91 22.47
C ARG A 79 -6.70 10.84 22.04
N ALA A 80 -6.90 9.79 22.82
CA ALA A 80 -7.84 8.73 22.48
C ALA A 80 -9.28 9.23 22.37
N ALA A 81 -9.70 10.14 23.27
CA ALA A 81 -11.03 10.75 23.22
C ALA A 81 -11.16 11.68 22.01
N PHE A 82 -10.10 12.45 21.71
CA PHE A 82 -10.06 13.34 20.54
C PHE A 82 -10.18 12.58 19.22
N ILE A 83 -9.46 11.46 19.07
CA ILE A 83 -9.52 10.62 17.86
C ILE A 83 -10.91 10.01 17.70
N ARG A 84 -11.54 9.55 18.79
CA ARG A 84 -12.92 9.05 18.74
C ARG A 84 -13.91 10.13 18.34
N ASP A 85 -13.79 11.35 18.89
CA ASP A 85 -14.63 12.50 18.54
C ASP A 85 -14.46 12.89 17.07
N LEU A 86 -13.22 12.87 16.55
CA LEU A 86 -12.92 13.13 15.15
C LEU A 86 -13.52 12.07 14.23
N GLY A 87 -13.41 10.79 14.58
CA GLY A 87 -14.02 9.69 13.85
C GLY A 87 -15.55 9.72 13.86
N ALA A 88 -16.15 10.12 14.99
CA ALA A 88 -17.59 10.29 15.10
C ALA A 88 -18.10 11.46 14.25
N LEU A 89 -17.36 12.58 14.21
CA LEU A 89 -17.68 13.71 13.34
C LEU A 89 -17.62 13.30 11.86
N ARG A 90 -16.58 12.59 11.42
CA ARG A 90 -16.46 12.03 10.08
C ARG A 90 -17.69 11.16 9.75
N ALA A 91 -18.00 10.20 10.63
CA ALA A 91 -19.10 9.27 10.41
C ALA A 91 -20.47 9.98 10.32
N LEU A 92 -20.65 11.08 11.05
CA LEU A 92 -21.88 11.87 11.00
C LEU A 92 -21.99 12.66 9.69
N ILE A 93 -20.88 13.21 9.20
CA ILE A 93 -20.83 13.90 7.90
C ILE A 93 -21.10 12.92 6.76
N ALA A 94 -20.35 11.82 6.73
CA ALA A 94 -20.39 10.84 5.63
C ALA A 94 -21.64 9.95 5.66
N GLY A 95 -22.30 9.81 6.81
CA GLY A 95 -23.52 9.06 6.98
C GLY A 95 -24.73 9.98 7.04
N ARG A 96 -25.11 10.39 8.26
CA ARG A 96 -26.41 11.04 8.50
C ARG A 96 -26.62 12.35 7.72
N LEU A 97 -25.59 13.20 7.63
CA LEU A 97 -25.74 14.44 6.83
C LEU A 97 -25.86 14.11 5.33
N ALA A 98 -25.00 13.21 4.83
CA ALA A 98 -25.04 12.82 3.41
C ALA A 98 -26.34 12.13 3.01
N GLU A 99 -27.00 11.40 3.92
CA GLU A 99 -28.34 10.81 3.71
C GLU A 99 -29.42 11.89 3.59
N LEU A 100 -29.32 12.99 4.35
CA LEU A 100 -30.26 14.09 4.35
C LEU A 100 -29.98 15.10 3.23
N ASP A 101 -28.72 15.35 2.95
CA ASP A 101 -28.22 16.29 1.95
C ASP A 101 -26.83 15.82 1.46
N ALA A 102 -26.82 15.13 0.33
CA ALA A 102 -25.60 14.56 -0.25
C ALA A 102 -24.58 15.65 -0.63
N ALA A 103 -25.03 16.78 -1.19
CA ALA A 103 -24.14 17.88 -1.58
C ALA A 103 -23.57 18.59 -0.35
N GLY A 104 -24.40 18.87 0.64
CA GLY A 104 -23.98 19.44 1.92
C GLY A 104 -23.02 18.52 2.69
N GLY A 105 -23.23 17.20 2.64
CA GLY A 105 -22.32 16.21 3.19
C GLY A 105 -20.95 16.22 2.51
N ALA A 106 -20.93 16.22 1.19
CA ALA A 106 -19.69 16.30 0.42
C ALA A 106 -18.91 17.59 0.71
N ALA A 107 -19.58 18.75 0.73
CA ALA A 107 -18.96 20.03 1.04
C ALA A 107 -18.27 20.03 2.43
N ARG A 108 -18.93 19.46 3.46
CA ARG A 108 -18.35 19.38 4.81
C ARG A 108 -17.23 18.34 4.91
N LEU A 109 -17.27 17.31 4.06
CA LEU A 109 -16.17 16.35 4.01
C LEU A 109 -14.90 16.95 3.41
N TRP A 110 -15.02 17.82 2.40
CA TRP A 110 -13.91 18.63 1.92
C TRP A 110 -13.31 19.51 3.04
N MET A 111 -14.17 20.21 3.80
CA MET A 111 -13.74 21.02 4.94
C MET A 111 -13.07 20.16 6.03
N PHE A 112 -13.59 18.96 6.28
CA PHE A 112 -13.00 18.02 7.23
C PHE A 112 -11.60 17.58 6.80
N LEU A 113 -11.41 17.19 5.54
CA LEU A 113 -10.10 16.80 4.99
C LEU A 113 -9.07 17.94 5.07
N ALA A 114 -9.48 19.17 4.88
CA ALA A 114 -8.62 20.35 5.03
C ALA A 114 -8.08 20.53 6.45
N LEU A 115 -8.71 19.93 7.48
CA LEU A 115 -8.22 19.95 8.86
C LEU A 115 -7.01 19.04 9.10
N ALA A 116 -6.65 18.15 8.19
CA ALA A 116 -5.58 17.19 8.41
C ALA A 116 -4.25 17.89 8.76
N ARG A 117 -3.82 18.85 7.95
CA ARG A 117 -2.57 19.58 8.16
C ARG A 117 -2.53 20.40 9.47
N PRO A 118 -3.53 21.22 9.84
CA PRO A 118 -3.53 21.90 11.12
C PRO A 118 -3.64 20.96 12.32
N LEU A 119 -4.29 19.80 12.21
CA LEU A 119 -4.39 18.84 13.30
C LEU A 119 -3.11 18.03 13.50
N GLU A 120 -2.37 17.70 12.44
CA GLU A 120 -1.06 17.04 12.51
C GLU A 120 -0.07 17.84 13.39
N ALA A 121 -0.05 19.16 13.26
CA ALA A 121 0.79 20.04 14.07
C ALA A 121 0.42 20.03 15.57
N ARG A 122 -0.80 19.62 15.91
CA ARG A 122 -1.38 19.68 17.27
C ARG A 122 -1.45 18.33 17.97
N VAL A 123 -1.54 17.23 17.21
CA VAL A 123 -1.67 15.88 17.72
C VAL A 123 -0.42 15.07 17.40
N ARG A 124 0.24 14.56 18.44
CA ARG A 124 1.40 13.69 18.25
C ARG A 124 0.91 12.27 17.84
N ASP A 125 0.78 12.05 16.53
CA ASP A 125 0.24 10.80 15.97
C ASP A 125 1.35 9.77 15.71
N ARG A 126 1.80 9.08 16.79
CA ARG A 126 2.88 8.07 16.69
C ARG A 126 2.47 6.75 16.04
N ASP A 127 1.21 6.40 16.12
CA ASP A 127 0.61 5.15 15.66
C ASP A 127 -0.30 5.32 14.44
N GLY A 128 -0.30 6.51 13.83
CA GLY A 128 -1.08 6.81 12.64
C GLY A 128 -2.60 6.78 12.84
N ALA A 129 -3.08 6.93 14.09
CA ALA A 129 -4.51 6.83 14.38
C ALA A 129 -5.32 8.02 13.85
N VAL A 130 -4.74 9.24 13.84
CA VAL A 130 -5.36 10.42 13.24
C VAL A 130 -5.34 10.28 11.72
N GLU A 131 -4.21 9.86 11.15
CA GLU A 131 -4.08 9.65 9.70
C GLU A 131 -5.11 8.64 9.19
N ARG A 132 -5.36 7.53 9.91
CA ARG A 132 -6.42 6.56 9.56
C ARG A 132 -7.82 7.18 9.51
N VAL A 133 -8.14 8.14 10.39
CA VAL A 133 -9.44 8.84 10.33
C VAL A 133 -9.57 9.66 9.04
N PHE A 134 -8.50 10.33 8.62
CA PHE A 134 -8.49 11.10 7.38
C PHE A 134 -8.45 10.22 6.13
N ALA A 135 -7.72 9.11 6.14
CA ALA A 135 -7.76 8.12 5.07
C ALA A 135 -9.18 7.57 4.87
N SER A 136 -9.87 7.22 5.96
CA SER A 136 -11.28 6.82 5.88
C SER A 136 -12.21 7.95 5.41
N ALA A 137 -11.89 9.22 5.69
CA ALA A 137 -12.63 10.34 5.13
C ALA A 137 -12.41 10.50 3.61
N ALA A 138 -11.21 10.18 3.12
CA ALA A 138 -10.92 10.15 1.69
C ALA A 138 -11.71 9.02 0.98
N GLU A 139 -11.86 7.85 1.62
CA GLU A 139 -12.72 6.77 1.13
C GLU A 139 -14.20 7.20 1.06
N ASP A 140 -14.68 7.88 2.12
CA ASP A 140 -16.04 8.42 2.15
C ASP A 140 -16.26 9.43 1.02
N LEU A 141 -15.30 10.35 0.83
CA LEU A 141 -15.34 11.32 -0.25
C LEU A 141 -15.37 10.63 -1.62
N GLY A 142 -14.54 9.59 -1.82
CA GLY A 142 -14.53 8.81 -3.05
C GLY A 142 -15.90 8.21 -3.38
N ARG A 143 -16.65 7.73 -2.37
CA ARG A 143 -18.01 7.24 -2.56
C ARG A 143 -18.98 8.34 -3.00
N MET A 144 -18.85 9.54 -2.44
CA MET A 144 -19.70 10.68 -2.80
C MET A 144 -19.38 11.23 -4.19
N VAL A 145 -18.10 11.34 -4.51
CA VAL A 145 -17.62 11.84 -5.81
C VAL A 145 -18.00 10.91 -6.96
N ARG A 146 -18.13 9.60 -6.73
CA ARG A 146 -18.65 8.66 -7.75
C ARG A 146 -20.05 9.02 -8.24
N ALA A 147 -20.85 9.60 -7.37
CA ALA A 147 -22.24 9.98 -7.68
C ALA A 147 -22.36 11.38 -8.33
N SER A 148 -21.31 12.21 -8.26
CA SER A 148 -21.35 13.61 -8.72
C SER A 148 -20.14 13.96 -9.58
N ALA A 149 -20.21 13.68 -10.89
CA ALA A 149 -19.13 13.96 -11.84
C ALA A 149 -19.27 15.36 -12.49
N GLY A 150 -19.35 16.43 -11.70
CA GLY A 150 -19.46 17.80 -12.20
C GLY A 150 -18.14 18.59 -12.21
N GLU A 151 -18.11 19.70 -12.96
CA GLU A 151 -16.95 20.62 -13.01
C GLU A 151 -16.62 21.21 -11.64
N GLU A 152 -17.64 21.51 -10.81
CA GLU A 152 -17.43 21.99 -9.44
C GLU A 152 -16.68 20.98 -8.55
N THR A 153 -17.01 19.71 -8.70
CA THR A 153 -16.31 18.63 -7.98
C THR A 153 -14.86 18.50 -8.43
N ALA A 154 -14.60 18.64 -9.74
CA ALA A 154 -13.26 18.62 -10.29
C ALA A 154 -12.42 19.81 -9.79
N SER A 155 -13.00 21.00 -9.76
CA SER A 155 -12.35 22.22 -9.25
C SER A 155 -12.03 22.10 -7.74
N ALA A 156 -12.97 21.63 -6.94
CA ALA A 156 -12.75 21.38 -5.51
C ALA A 156 -11.64 20.33 -5.26
N LEU A 157 -11.58 19.29 -6.08
CA LEU A 157 -10.54 18.27 -6.02
C LEU A 157 -9.16 18.86 -6.33
N VAL A 158 -9.06 19.70 -7.36
CA VAL A 158 -7.83 20.39 -7.74
C VAL A 158 -7.38 21.33 -6.63
N ASP A 159 -8.26 22.18 -6.13
CA ASP A 159 -7.92 23.14 -5.07
C ASP A 159 -7.42 22.43 -3.80
N ALA A 160 -8.08 21.35 -3.41
CA ALA A 160 -7.68 20.55 -2.27
C ALA A 160 -6.32 19.86 -2.51
N ALA A 161 -6.14 19.24 -3.68
CA ALA A 161 -4.93 18.51 -4.02
C ALA A 161 -3.71 19.42 -4.13
N LEU A 162 -3.86 20.61 -4.70
CA LEU A 162 -2.78 21.58 -4.82
C LEU A 162 -2.50 22.33 -3.51
N GLY A 163 -3.45 22.33 -2.59
CA GLY A 163 -3.27 22.90 -1.23
C GLY A 163 -2.34 22.08 -0.32
N ASP A 164 -2.30 20.74 -0.51
CA ASP A 164 -1.42 19.81 0.23
C ASP A 164 -0.98 18.64 -0.67
N PRO A 165 -0.13 18.88 -1.69
CA PRO A 165 0.22 17.88 -2.70
C PRO A 165 0.82 16.57 -2.12
N PRO A 166 1.69 16.58 -1.08
CA PRO A 166 2.24 15.34 -0.55
C PRO A 166 1.16 14.40 0.00
N ARG A 167 0.18 14.94 0.70
CA ARG A 167 -0.93 14.18 1.29
C ARG A 167 -1.90 13.70 0.22
N TRP A 168 -2.30 14.58 -0.67
CA TRP A 168 -3.21 14.25 -1.75
C TRP A 168 -2.63 13.27 -2.76
N ASN A 169 -1.31 13.21 -2.93
CA ASN A 169 -0.69 12.15 -3.73
C ASN A 169 -1.00 10.74 -3.20
N ALA A 170 -1.19 10.58 -1.88
CA ALA A 170 -1.63 9.33 -1.26
C ALA A 170 -3.16 9.13 -1.31
N TRP A 171 -3.94 10.21 -1.16
CA TRP A 171 -5.41 10.13 -1.09
C TRP A 171 -6.09 10.09 -2.46
N LEU A 172 -5.52 10.70 -3.49
CA LEU A 172 -6.12 10.73 -4.83
C LEU A 172 -6.47 9.35 -5.38
N PRO A 173 -5.61 8.32 -5.30
CA PRO A 173 -5.98 6.98 -5.75
C PRO A 173 -7.21 6.43 -5.03
N ILE A 174 -7.36 6.73 -3.73
CA ILE A 174 -8.50 6.29 -2.91
C ILE A 174 -9.78 7.03 -3.33
N VAL A 175 -9.69 8.36 -3.49
CA VAL A 175 -10.82 9.21 -3.87
C VAL A 175 -11.30 8.90 -5.29
N LEU A 176 -10.37 8.62 -6.20
CA LEU A 176 -10.67 8.34 -7.62
C LEU A 176 -10.95 6.87 -7.89
N ASP A 177 -10.84 5.98 -6.89
CA ASP A 177 -11.16 4.56 -7.05
C ASP A 177 -12.64 4.37 -7.44
N GLY A 178 -12.87 3.79 -8.62
CA GLY A 178 -14.19 3.64 -9.21
C GLY A 178 -14.91 4.95 -9.61
N ALA A 179 -14.21 6.10 -9.59
CA ALA A 179 -14.75 7.35 -10.14
C ALA A 179 -14.76 7.31 -11.68
N SER A 180 -15.64 8.12 -12.28
CA SER A 180 -15.66 8.25 -13.74
C SER A 180 -14.36 8.88 -14.24
N PRO A 181 -13.73 8.35 -15.32
CA PRO A 181 -12.59 9.00 -15.96
C PRO A 181 -12.85 10.45 -16.40
N SER A 182 -14.11 10.85 -16.58
CA SER A 182 -14.50 12.21 -16.91
C SER A 182 -14.15 13.21 -15.80
N LEU A 183 -14.26 12.83 -14.53
CA LEU A 183 -13.89 13.68 -13.40
C LEU A 183 -12.38 13.97 -13.41
N ALA A 184 -11.57 12.93 -13.58
CA ALA A 184 -10.11 13.10 -13.66
C ALA A 184 -9.68 13.95 -14.86
N ARG A 185 -10.35 13.78 -16.01
CA ARG A 185 -10.13 14.63 -17.20
C ARG A 185 -10.52 16.08 -16.95
N ALA A 186 -11.65 16.34 -16.32
CA ALA A 186 -12.06 17.69 -15.94
C ALA A 186 -11.04 18.34 -14.98
N ALA A 187 -10.55 17.59 -13.99
CA ALA A 187 -9.52 18.06 -13.07
C ALA A 187 -8.18 18.37 -13.77
N LEU A 188 -7.76 17.55 -14.74
CA LEU A 188 -6.57 17.83 -15.57
C LEU A 188 -6.74 19.11 -16.40
N ALA A 189 -7.90 19.29 -17.02
CA ALA A 189 -8.22 20.49 -17.80
C ALA A 189 -8.24 21.75 -16.91
N ASP A 190 -8.76 21.63 -15.72
CA ASP A 190 -8.80 22.72 -14.74
C ASP A 190 -7.39 23.11 -14.27
N ILE A 191 -6.50 22.15 -13.98
CA ILE A 191 -5.09 22.45 -13.67
C ILE A 191 -4.42 23.16 -14.84
N ALA A 192 -4.61 22.69 -16.08
CA ALA A 192 -3.99 23.27 -17.26
C ALA A 192 -4.44 24.71 -17.50
N THR A 193 -5.71 25.01 -17.27
CA THR A 193 -6.27 26.35 -17.51
C THR A 193 -5.97 27.34 -16.40
N ARG A 194 -6.07 26.93 -15.14
CA ARG A 194 -5.94 27.84 -13.97
C ARG A 194 -4.52 27.96 -13.43
N HIS A 195 -3.73 26.93 -13.54
CA HIS A 195 -2.49 26.83 -12.75
C HIS A 195 -1.22 26.59 -13.59
N GLY A 196 -1.34 26.08 -14.80
CA GLY A 196 -0.21 25.71 -15.63
C GLY A 196 0.64 24.57 -15.08
N ALA A 197 1.86 24.41 -15.60
CA ALA A 197 2.77 23.33 -15.20
C ALA A 197 3.71 23.79 -14.08
N VAL A 198 3.43 23.36 -12.84
CA VAL A 198 4.29 23.59 -11.68
C VAL A 198 4.95 22.24 -11.27
N PRO A 199 6.29 22.18 -11.22
CA PRO A 199 7.00 20.91 -10.94
C PRO A 199 6.55 20.19 -9.68
N GLY A 200 6.24 20.90 -8.60
CA GLY A 200 5.76 20.35 -7.34
C GLY A 200 4.39 19.66 -7.44
N TRP A 201 3.63 19.89 -8.50
CA TRP A 201 2.31 19.29 -8.73
C TRP A 201 2.35 18.08 -9.65
N MET A 202 3.49 17.77 -10.26
CA MET A 202 3.62 16.67 -11.21
C MET A 202 3.14 15.30 -10.63
N PRO A 203 3.37 14.97 -9.36
CA PRO A 203 2.79 13.74 -8.78
C PRO A 203 1.25 13.72 -8.81
N ILE A 204 0.60 14.86 -8.54
CA ILE A 204 -0.85 15.01 -8.60
C ILE A 204 -1.35 14.84 -10.03
N VAL A 205 -0.70 15.53 -10.99
CA VAL A 205 -1.04 15.41 -12.41
C VAL A 205 -0.93 13.96 -12.90
N ARG A 206 0.10 13.22 -12.49
CA ARG A 206 0.24 11.79 -12.81
C ARG A 206 -0.91 10.94 -12.28
N ARG A 207 -1.33 11.16 -11.04
CA ARG A 207 -2.47 10.43 -10.46
C ARG A 207 -3.78 10.71 -11.20
N LEU A 208 -4.01 11.96 -11.57
CA LEU A 208 -5.17 12.34 -12.37
C LEU A 208 -5.09 11.76 -13.79
N ALA A 209 -3.93 11.78 -14.41
CA ALA A 209 -3.70 11.22 -15.73
C ALA A 209 -3.94 9.70 -15.75
N ASP A 210 -3.45 8.97 -14.75
CA ASP A 210 -3.73 7.55 -14.57
C ASP A 210 -5.23 7.27 -14.44
N ALA A 211 -5.93 8.03 -13.58
CA ALA A 211 -7.37 7.88 -13.40
C ALA A 211 -8.19 8.26 -14.63
N ALA A 212 -7.69 9.21 -15.43
CA ALA A 212 -8.30 9.63 -16.70
C ALA A 212 -8.04 8.65 -17.86
N GLY A 213 -7.04 7.77 -17.73
CA GLY A 213 -6.50 6.97 -18.81
C GLY A 213 -5.74 7.82 -19.85
N ASP A 214 -5.29 9.02 -19.48
CA ASP A 214 -4.58 9.96 -20.35
C ASP A 214 -3.07 9.75 -20.27
N VAL A 215 -2.59 8.84 -21.11
CA VAL A 215 -1.16 8.48 -21.17
C VAL A 215 -0.26 9.59 -21.70
N ASP A 216 -0.81 10.53 -22.48
CA ASP A 216 -0.06 11.66 -23.00
C ASP A 216 0.13 12.74 -21.94
N ALA A 217 -0.90 13.05 -21.16
CA ALA A 217 -0.80 13.90 -19.99
C ALA A 217 0.18 13.32 -18.97
N TYR A 218 0.14 12.00 -18.73
CA TYR A 218 1.09 11.31 -17.86
C TYR A 218 2.54 11.52 -18.35
N ARG A 219 2.81 11.20 -19.61
CA ARG A 219 4.14 11.36 -20.22
C ARG A 219 4.62 12.81 -20.16
N ALA A 220 3.75 13.79 -20.38
CA ALA A 220 4.08 15.20 -20.36
C ALA A 220 4.61 15.70 -19.01
N THR A 221 4.38 14.96 -17.91
CA THR A 221 4.94 15.27 -16.59
C THR A 221 6.44 15.01 -16.45
N TYR A 222 7.04 14.32 -17.41
CA TYR A 222 8.47 14.01 -17.42
C TYR A 222 9.20 14.82 -18.48
N SER A 223 10.39 15.33 -18.10
CA SER A 223 11.28 15.99 -19.04
C SER A 223 11.91 14.99 -20.05
N ALA A 224 12.39 15.49 -21.18
CA ALA A 224 13.10 14.66 -22.15
C ALA A 224 14.37 13.99 -21.56
N ALA A 225 15.00 14.63 -20.60
CA ALA A 225 16.15 14.04 -19.88
C ALA A 225 15.73 12.90 -18.95
N ALA A 226 14.63 13.07 -18.20
CA ALA A 226 14.09 12.03 -17.32
C ALA A 226 13.66 10.79 -18.12
N MET A 227 13.12 10.97 -19.32
CA MET A 227 12.69 9.88 -20.21
C MET A 227 13.84 8.98 -20.70
N LYS A 228 15.08 9.40 -20.56
CA LYS A 228 16.27 8.56 -20.85
C LYS A 228 16.64 7.65 -19.67
N THR A 229 15.98 7.80 -18.51
CA THR A 229 16.22 6.96 -17.34
C THR A 229 15.43 5.66 -17.52
N PRO A 230 16.02 4.47 -17.39
CA PRO A 230 15.34 3.18 -17.58
C PRO A 230 14.04 3.07 -16.79
N LYS A 231 14.06 3.41 -15.50
CA LYS A 231 12.90 3.37 -14.63
C LYS A 231 11.74 4.26 -15.10
N VAL A 232 12.03 5.50 -15.53
CA VAL A 232 11.00 6.42 -16.03
C VAL A 232 10.45 5.95 -17.37
N ALA A 233 11.31 5.48 -18.26
CA ALA A 233 10.89 4.92 -19.54
C ALA A 233 9.98 3.70 -19.37
N ALA A 234 10.34 2.81 -18.45
CA ALA A 234 9.52 1.64 -18.09
C ALA A 234 8.13 2.06 -17.59
N ASP A 235 8.09 2.99 -16.65
CA ASP A 235 6.86 3.51 -16.05
C ASP A 235 5.89 4.10 -17.09
N VAL A 236 6.41 4.87 -18.05
CA VAL A 236 5.62 5.42 -19.17
C VAL A 236 5.27 4.33 -20.20
N ALA A 237 6.21 3.44 -20.52
CA ALA A 237 6.01 2.38 -21.51
C ALA A 237 4.90 1.41 -21.09
N GLN A 238 4.82 1.03 -19.82
CA GLN A 238 3.76 0.16 -19.30
C GLN A 238 2.38 0.77 -19.55
N ARG A 239 2.20 2.07 -19.35
CA ARG A 239 0.94 2.78 -19.64
C ARG A 239 0.63 2.82 -21.11
N TRP A 240 1.63 3.06 -21.96
CA TRP A 240 1.46 3.01 -23.40
C TRP A 240 1.11 1.62 -23.91
N LEU A 241 1.73 0.58 -23.36
CA LEU A 241 1.36 -0.81 -23.64
C LEU A 241 -0.08 -1.11 -23.22
N ALA A 242 -0.49 -0.68 -22.04
CA ALA A 242 -1.87 -0.82 -21.58
C ALA A 242 -2.88 -0.11 -22.49
N ALA A 243 -2.49 1.03 -23.08
CA ALA A 243 -3.28 1.79 -24.04
C ALA A 243 -3.15 1.28 -25.49
N GLY A 244 -2.45 0.16 -25.75
CA GLY A 244 -2.25 -0.41 -27.08
C GLY A 244 -1.23 0.32 -27.97
N ARG A 245 -0.46 1.28 -27.41
CA ARG A 245 0.56 2.04 -28.14
C ARG A 245 1.91 1.31 -28.16
N VAL A 246 1.92 0.09 -28.68
CA VAL A 246 3.07 -0.83 -28.62
C VAL A 246 4.33 -0.23 -29.24
N LYS A 247 4.23 0.38 -30.42
CA LYS A 247 5.40 0.99 -31.10
C LYS A 247 6.03 2.09 -30.26
N ALA A 248 5.23 3.01 -29.73
CA ALA A 248 5.74 4.12 -28.91
C ALA A 248 6.44 3.61 -27.63
N ALA A 249 5.90 2.57 -27.01
CA ALA A 249 6.52 1.92 -25.86
C ALA A 249 7.88 1.30 -26.21
N GLY A 250 7.99 0.62 -27.35
CA GLY A 250 9.25 0.06 -27.82
C GLY A 250 10.30 1.13 -28.11
N ASP A 251 9.90 2.22 -28.76
CA ASP A 251 10.80 3.33 -29.10
C ASP A 251 11.43 3.95 -27.84
N ILE A 252 10.61 4.24 -26.83
CA ILE A 252 11.11 4.85 -25.58
C ILE A 252 11.98 3.90 -24.76
N LEU A 253 11.61 2.63 -24.68
CA LEU A 253 12.40 1.61 -23.98
C LEU A 253 13.76 1.40 -24.65
N SER A 254 13.79 1.42 -25.99
CA SER A 254 15.05 1.29 -26.74
C SER A 254 16.02 2.44 -26.51
N VAL A 255 15.49 3.68 -26.41
CA VAL A 255 16.30 4.89 -26.13
C VAL A 255 16.85 4.88 -24.72
N ALA A 256 16.09 4.36 -23.76
CA ALA A 256 16.43 4.30 -22.34
C ALA A 256 17.04 2.96 -21.93
N ALA A 257 17.42 2.10 -22.89
CA ALA A 257 18.00 0.80 -22.57
C ALA A 257 19.24 0.98 -21.69
N PRO A 258 19.33 0.22 -20.57
CA PRO A 258 20.52 0.25 -19.74
C PRO A 258 21.74 -0.16 -20.57
N PRO A 259 22.91 0.44 -20.35
CA PRO A 259 24.10 0.05 -21.08
C PRO A 259 24.35 -1.44 -20.84
N SER A 260 24.24 -2.25 -21.90
CA SER A 260 24.68 -3.64 -21.83
C SER A 260 26.13 -3.63 -21.40
N ALA A 261 26.48 -4.47 -20.44
CA ALA A 261 27.86 -4.68 -20.06
C ALA A 261 28.63 -5.11 -21.32
N LYS A 262 29.27 -4.16 -22.01
CA LYS A 262 30.20 -4.47 -23.08
C LYS A 262 31.37 -5.17 -22.39
N ALA A 263 31.53 -6.45 -22.67
CA ALA A 263 32.74 -7.15 -22.39
C ALA A 263 33.87 -6.39 -23.12
N GLY A 264 34.65 -5.62 -22.40
CA GLY A 264 35.70 -4.79 -22.98
C GLY A 264 36.72 -4.40 -21.94
N SER A 265 37.90 -5.00 -22.06
CA SER A 265 39.24 -4.59 -21.59
C SER A 265 39.38 -4.08 -20.15
N ALA A 266 40.10 -4.89 -19.36
CA ALA A 266 41.00 -4.53 -18.26
C ALA A 266 40.61 -3.31 -17.40
N GLY A 267 39.66 -3.50 -16.51
CA GLY A 267 39.32 -2.57 -15.46
C GLY A 267 38.03 -3.05 -14.82
N LYS A 268 37.95 -3.13 -13.51
CA LYS A 268 36.76 -3.58 -12.77
C LYS A 268 35.49 -3.00 -13.40
N ALA A 269 34.82 -3.80 -14.22
CA ALA A 269 33.51 -3.45 -14.75
C ALA A 269 32.57 -3.39 -13.54
N VAL A 270 32.15 -2.19 -13.15
CA VAL A 270 30.94 -2.02 -12.35
C VAL A 270 29.82 -2.47 -13.28
N ILE A 271 29.39 -3.71 -13.13
CA ILE A 271 28.20 -4.24 -13.79
C ILE A 271 27.06 -3.40 -13.21
N ALA A 272 26.57 -2.44 -13.99
CA ALA A 272 25.34 -1.74 -13.63
C ALA A 272 24.26 -2.83 -13.55
N GLU A 273 23.67 -3.03 -12.37
CA GLU A 273 22.55 -3.95 -12.22
C GLU A 273 21.45 -3.54 -13.20
N PRO A 274 20.97 -4.48 -14.00
CA PRO A 274 19.89 -4.18 -14.94
C PRO A 274 18.66 -3.69 -14.16
N ASP A 275 18.02 -2.63 -14.65
CA ASP A 275 16.79 -2.12 -14.06
C ASP A 275 15.66 -3.15 -14.27
N PHE A 276 15.23 -3.77 -13.18
CA PHE A 276 14.21 -4.82 -13.22
C PHE A 276 12.86 -4.33 -13.78
N ASP A 277 12.49 -3.09 -13.48
CA ASP A 277 11.25 -2.50 -13.98
C ASP A 277 11.33 -2.29 -15.50
N TRP A 278 12.51 -1.85 -15.99
CA TRP A 278 12.75 -1.71 -17.42
C TRP A 278 12.69 -3.05 -18.15
N GLU A 279 13.31 -4.09 -17.60
CA GLU A 279 13.25 -5.44 -18.17
C GLU A 279 11.82 -5.97 -18.24
N THR A 280 11.03 -5.71 -17.19
CA THR A 280 9.61 -6.09 -17.17
C THR A 280 8.85 -5.43 -18.31
N ALA A 281 8.99 -4.10 -18.45
CA ALA A 281 8.33 -3.36 -19.52
C ALA A 281 8.83 -3.81 -20.92
N TRP A 282 10.12 -4.15 -21.04
CA TRP A 282 10.70 -4.64 -22.29
C TRP A 282 10.16 -6.00 -22.69
N ILE A 283 10.03 -6.91 -21.74
CA ILE A 283 9.41 -8.24 -21.94
C ILE A 283 7.96 -8.08 -22.38
N ASP A 284 7.19 -7.23 -21.72
CA ASP A 284 5.79 -6.96 -22.07
C ASP A 284 5.67 -6.34 -23.49
N TYR A 285 6.59 -5.47 -23.85
CA TYR A 285 6.68 -4.94 -25.23
C TYR A 285 6.96 -6.03 -26.25
N LEU A 286 7.94 -6.91 -25.98
CA LEU A 286 8.28 -8.02 -26.88
C LEU A 286 7.11 -8.97 -27.09
N GLU A 287 6.40 -9.33 -26.00
CA GLU A 287 5.20 -10.18 -26.09
C GLU A 287 4.10 -9.53 -26.95
N ARG A 288 3.80 -8.25 -26.71
CA ARG A 288 2.78 -7.53 -27.49
C ARG A 288 3.18 -7.27 -28.94
N SER A 289 4.47 -7.39 -29.23
CA SER A 289 5.03 -7.33 -30.57
C SER A 289 5.17 -8.70 -31.23
N GLU A 290 4.62 -9.75 -30.62
CA GLU A 290 4.67 -11.15 -31.08
C GLU A 290 6.11 -11.74 -31.16
N ARG A 291 7.07 -11.10 -30.51
CA ARG A 291 8.48 -11.52 -30.40
C ARG A 291 8.69 -12.44 -29.20
N VAL A 292 7.95 -13.52 -29.14
CA VAL A 292 7.83 -14.40 -27.95
C VAL A 292 9.16 -15.03 -27.58
N GLU A 293 9.94 -15.50 -28.55
CA GLU A 293 11.24 -16.13 -28.30
C GLU A 293 12.22 -15.16 -27.65
N GLU A 294 12.24 -13.91 -28.12
CA GLU A 294 13.08 -12.86 -27.53
C GLU A 294 12.62 -12.49 -26.11
N ALA A 295 11.32 -12.45 -25.88
CA ALA A 295 10.78 -12.22 -24.53
C ALA A 295 11.22 -13.33 -23.57
N GLN A 296 11.18 -14.59 -24.01
CA GLN A 296 11.65 -15.74 -23.23
C GLN A 296 13.16 -15.67 -22.97
N ALA A 297 13.95 -15.30 -23.98
CA ALA A 297 15.39 -15.11 -23.79
C ALA A 297 15.72 -14.04 -22.74
N VAL A 298 15.01 -12.90 -22.77
CA VAL A 298 15.18 -11.83 -21.77
C VAL A 298 14.75 -12.29 -20.38
N ARG A 299 13.64 -13.03 -20.25
CA ARG A 299 13.19 -13.59 -18.95
C ARG A 299 14.25 -14.51 -18.36
N TRP A 300 14.78 -15.42 -19.17
CA TRP A 300 15.77 -16.36 -18.70
C TRP A 300 17.06 -15.64 -18.30
N ALA A 301 17.57 -14.71 -19.11
CA ALA A 301 18.74 -13.93 -18.80
C ALA A 301 18.56 -13.06 -17.53
N SER A 302 17.34 -12.51 -17.32
CA SER A 302 17.01 -11.79 -16.09
C SER A 302 17.00 -12.73 -14.88
N PHE A 303 16.44 -13.94 -15.01
CA PHE A 303 16.49 -14.96 -13.97
C PHE A 303 17.92 -15.40 -13.64
N GLU A 304 18.75 -15.64 -14.61
CA GLU A 304 20.16 -16.04 -14.40
C GLU A 304 20.94 -15.03 -13.57
N ARG A 305 20.60 -13.75 -13.68
CA ARG A 305 21.27 -12.68 -12.89
C ARG A 305 20.67 -12.48 -11.50
N THR A 306 19.35 -12.59 -11.39
CA THR A 306 18.63 -12.15 -10.18
C THR A 306 18.11 -13.29 -9.32
N LEU A 307 18.04 -14.49 -9.86
CA LEU A 307 17.35 -15.66 -9.31
C LEU A 307 15.90 -15.34 -8.88
N SER A 308 15.24 -14.41 -9.57
CA SER A 308 13.87 -14.03 -9.29
C SER A 308 12.91 -15.22 -9.57
N THR A 309 12.22 -15.65 -8.53
CA THR A 309 11.20 -16.71 -8.62
C THR A 309 10.07 -16.31 -9.58
N GLU A 310 9.73 -15.04 -9.64
CA GLU A 310 8.74 -14.49 -10.57
C GLU A 310 9.16 -14.66 -12.03
N ARG A 311 10.43 -14.34 -12.34
CA ARG A 311 10.99 -14.52 -13.70
C ARG A 311 11.01 -15.98 -14.11
N ALA A 312 11.46 -16.87 -13.22
CA ALA A 312 11.47 -18.30 -13.48
C ALA A 312 10.07 -18.85 -13.73
N ARG A 313 9.09 -18.51 -12.90
CA ARG A 313 7.69 -18.91 -13.10
C ARG A 313 7.10 -18.36 -14.39
N ALA A 314 7.33 -17.08 -14.69
CA ALA A 314 6.86 -16.48 -15.93
C ALA A 314 7.49 -17.13 -17.16
N PHE A 315 8.73 -17.64 -17.07
CA PHE A 315 9.39 -18.40 -18.11
C PHE A 315 8.78 -19.79 -18.28
N THR A 316 8.72 -20.58 -17.20
CA THR A 316 8.24 -21.97 -17.24
C THR A 316 6.76 -22.09 -17.64
N GLN A 317 5.90 -21.19 -17.19
CA GLN A 317 4.46 -21.16 -17.54
C GLN A 317 4.19 -20.98 -19.04
N ARG A 318 5.16 -20.56 -19.82
CA ARG A 318 5.04 -20.33 -21.26
C ARG A 318 5.69 -21.45 -22.09
N LEU A 319 6.28 -22.42 -21.43
CA LEU A 319 6.83 -23.61 -22.09
C LEU A 319 5.74 -24.67 -22.29
N THR A 320 5.94 -25.52 -23.25
CA THR A 320 5.00 -26.60 -23.60
C THR A 320 5.64 -27.98 -23.42
N GLY A 321 4.82 -28.98 -23.17
CA GLY A 321 5.30 -30.33 -23.02
C GLY A 321 6.12 -30.54 -21.74
N PHE A 322 7.28 -31.16 -21.86
CA PHE A 322 8.21 -31.44 -20.76
C PHE A 322 9.33 -30.37 -20.62
N ASP A 323 9.33 -29.34 -21.46
CA ASP A 323 10.35 -28.30 -21.46
C ASP A 323 10.34 -27.50 -20.14
N ASP A 324 9.20 -27.44 -19.46
CA ASP A 324 9.06 -26.83 -18.14
C ASP A 324 9.86 -27.57 -17.07
N VAL A 325 9.87 -28.92 -17.10
CA VAL A 325 10.63 -29.78 -16.18
C VAL A 325 12.15 -29.62 -16.41
N GLU A 326 12.56 -29.55 -17.67
CA GLU A 326 13.96 -29.32 -18.02
C GLU A 326 14.42 -27.93 -17.57
N ALA A 327 13.58 -26.91 -17.79
CA ALA A 327 13.85 -25.53 -17.35
C ALA A 327 13.91 -25.42 -15.82
N GLU A 328 13.07 -26.12 -15.08
CA GLU A 328 13.10 -26.22 -13.63
C GLU A 328 14.42 -26.84 -13.14
N SER A 329 14.80 -27.97 -13.71
CA SER A 329 16.05 -28.64 -13.38
C SER A 329 17.27 -27.76 -13.65
N ARG A 330 17.26 -27.03 -14.77
CA ARG A 330 18.29 -26.06 -15.12
C ARG A 330 18.33 -24.88 -14.14
N ALA A 331 17.16 -24.39 -13.71
CA ALA A 331 17.07 -23.30 -12.73
C ALA A 331 17.63 -23.72 -11.37
N PHE A 332 17.38 -24.95 -10.92
CA PHE A 332 17.94 -25.47 -9.67
C PHE A 332 19.46 -25.64 -9.78
N ALA A 333 19.96 -26.16 -10.88
CA ALA A 333 21.42 -26.29 -11.11
C ALA A 333 22.10 -24.93 -11.08
N LEU A 334 21.49 -23.91 -11.66
CA LEU A 334 21.99 -22.54 -11.63
C LEU A 334 22.01 -22.00 -10.20
N ALA A 335 20.94 -22.18 -9.44
CA ALA A 335 20.86 -21.73 -8.03
C ALA A 335 21.93 -22.42 -7.17
N MET A 336 22.18 -23.71 -7.38
CA MET A 336 23.19 -24.47 -6.63
C MET A 336 24.62 -23.95 -6.86
N THR A 337 24.89 -23.38 -8.03
CA THR A 337 26.23 -22.88 -8.43
C THR A 337 26.36 -21.35 -8.36
N HIS A 338 25.27 -20.65 -8.03
CA HIS A 338 25.27 -19.18 -7.99
C HIS A 338 26.23 -18.64 -6.93
N ALA A 339 26.90 -17.52 -7.25
CA ALA A 339 27.90 -16.91 -6.36
C ALA A 339 27.29 -16.48 -5.02
N ASP A 340 26.12 -15.83 -5.06
CA ASP A 340 25.45 -15.31 -3.87
C ASP A 340 24.53 -16.37 -3.25
N PHE A 341 24.82 -16.73 -2.01
CA PHE A 341 24.10 -17.79 -1.29
C PHE A 341 22.64 -17.41 -0.96
N GLU A 342 22.40 -16.19 -0.46
CA GLU A 342 21.08 -15.80 0.01
C GLU A 342 20.02 -15.77 -1.12
N PRO A 343 20.25 -15.14 -2.29
CA PRO A 343 19.34 -15.21 -3.42
C PRO A 343 19.09 -16.64 -3.91
N ALA A 344 20.14 -17.48 -3.95
CA ALA A 344 20.02 -18.87 -4.35
C ALA A 344 19.12 -19.67 -3.41
N LEU A 345 19.35 -19.56 -2.11
CA LEU A 345 18.53 -20.21 -1.10
C LEU A 345 17.09 -19.69 -1.12
N ARG A 346 16.91 -18.37 -1.24
CA ARG A 346 15.59 -17.74 -1.34
C ARG A 346 14.79 -18.30 -2.51
N PHE A 347 15.39 -18.35 -3.68
CA PHE A 347 14.75 -18.93 -4.87
C PHE A 347 14.32 -20.38 -4.61
N LEU A 348 15.20 -21.26 -4.12
CA LEU A 348 14.87 -22.66 -3.84
C LEU A 348 13.76 -22.83 -2.79
N MET A 349 13.77 -21.97 -1.77
CA MET A 349 12.73 -21.99 -0.73
C MET A 349 11.38 -21.46 -1.23
N GLU A 350 11.35 -20.45 -2.08
CA GLU A 350 10.13 -19.91 -2.69
C GLU A 350 9.55 -20.83 -3.78
N TRP A 351 10.40 -21.58 -4.46
CA TRP A 351 10.01 -22.59 -5.46
C TRP A 351 9.51 -23.92 -4.89
N PRO A 352 9.49 -24.11 -3.67
CA PRO A 352 9.56 -25.22 -2.72
C PRO A 352 10.47 -26.41 -3.13
N ALA A 353 11.64 -26.13 -3.66
CA ALA A 353 12.69 -27.12 -3.95
C ALA A 353 13.50 -27.47 -2.68
N LEU A 354 12.82 -28.09 -1.70
CA LEU A 354 13.36 -28.27 -0.34
C LEU A 354 14.56 -29.21 -0.28
N THR A 355 14.69 -30.13 -1.21
CA THR A 355 15.81 -31.07 -1.31
C THR A 355 17.08 -30.31 -1.74
N GLU A 356 16.98 -29.53 -2.79
CA GLU A 356 18.05 -28.70 -3.35
C GLU A 356 18.44 -27.60 -2.34
N ALA A 357 17.47 -26.96 -1.71
CA ALA A 357 17.71 -25.99 -0.63
C ALA A 357 18.52 -26.62 0.51
N ALA A 358 18.17 -27.81 0.95
CA ALA A 358 18.89 -28.52 2.00
C ALA A 358 20.31 -28.93 1.57
N GLN A 359 20.51 -29.30 0.31
CA GLN A 359 21.82 -29.59 -0.24
C GLN A 359 22.70 -28.33 -0.27
N LEU A 360 22.15 -27.21 -0.74
CA LEU A 360 22.82 -25.91 -0.76
C LEU A 360 23.25 -25.47 0.65
N ILE A 361 22.35 -25.55 1.64
CA ILE A 361 22.66 -25.21 3.03
C ILE A 361 23.77 -26.06 3.61
N LYS A 362 23.76 -27.38 3.35
CA LYS A 362 24.79 -28.29 3.84
C LYS A 362 26.15 -28.06 3.15
N ALA A 363 26.14 -27.79 1.85
CA ALA A 363 27.35 -27.56 1.07
C ALA A 363 28.02 -26.22 1.40
N ARG A 364 27.21 -25.20 1.70
CA ARG A 364 27.67 -23.82 1.90
C ARG A 364 27.27 -23.26 3.27
N ALA A 365 27.36 -24.08 4.32
CA ALA A 365 26.93 -23.71 5.67
C ALA A 365 27.62 -22.43 6.20
N GLU A 366 28.87 -22.16 5.78
CA GLU A 366 29.60 -20.97 6.21
C GLU A 366 29.09 -19.69 5.57
N ASP A 367 28.42 -19.77 4.42
CA ASP A 367 27.84 -18.63 3.70
C ASP A 367 26.47 -18.19 4.26
N VAL A 368 25.92 -18.95 5.19
CA VAL A 368 24.59 -18.66 5.79
C VAL A 368 24.65 -17.39 6.62
N GLN A 369 24.10 -16.30 6.08
CA GLN A 369 23.99 -15.00 6.73
C GLN A 369 22.55 -14.47 6.56
N LEU A 370 21.63 -15.05 7.31
CA LEU A 370 20.20 -14.75 7.22
C LEU A 370 19.74 -13.89 8.39
N LYS A 371 18.65 -13.14 8.15
CA LYS A 371 17.91 -12.52 9.23
C LYS A 371 17.25 -13.60 10.10
N PRO A 372 17.11 -13.40 11.42
CA PRO A 372 16.48 -14.37 12.31
C PRO A 372 15.09 -14.83 11.82
N GLU A 373 14.27 -13.90 11.33
CA GLU A 373 12.91 -14.17 10.87
C GLU A 373 12.89 -15.09 9.64
N ASP A 374 13.78 -14.85 8.67
CA ASP A 374 13.91 -15.70 7.48
C ASP A 374 14.44 -17.09 7.85
N ALA A 375 15.41 -17.16 8.77
CA ALA A 375 15.97 -18.43 9.23
C ALA A 375 14.93 -19.30 9.96
N GLU A 376 14.09 -18.72 10.83
CA GLU A 376 12.99 -19.41 11.50
C GLU A 376 11.94 -19.91 10.51
N LEU A 377 11.51 -19.04 9.59
CA LEU A 377 10.52 -19.38 8.56
C LEU A 377 10.98 -20.56 7.70
N TRP A 378 12.23 -20.52 7.24
CA TRP A 378 12.77 -21.56 6.36
C TRP A 378 13.10 -22.84 7.13
N ALA A 379 13.63 -22.74 8.34
CA ALA A 379 13.84 -23.90 9.20
C ALA A 379 12.54 -24.63 9.50
N ALA A 380 11.45 -23.92 9.79
CA ALA A 380 10.13 -24.50 10.02
C ALA A 380 9.64 -25.34 8.80
N ARG A 381 9.91 -24.90 7.58
CA ARG A 381 9.56 -25.61 6.35
C ARG A 381 10.44 -26.83 6.09
N LEU A 382 11.71 -26.78 6.51
CA LEU A 382 12.69 -27.86 6.29
C LEU A 382 12.66 -28.92 7.40
N ARG A 383 12.24 -28.57 8.63
CA ARG A 383 12.45 -29.39 9.84
C ARG A 383 11.93 -30.85 9.72
N THR A 384 10.83 -31.07 9.04
CA THR A 384 10.21 -32.40 8.92
C THR A 384 10.96 -33.33 7.98
N ARG A 385 11.45 -32.82 6.83
CA ARG A 385 12.09 -33.63 5.79
C ARG A 385 13.61 -33.47 5.73
N GLN A 386 14.12 -32.36 6.20
CA GLN A 386 15.52 -31.95 6.12
C GLN A 386 16.02 -31.37 7.46
N PRO A 387 15.92 -32.09 8.60
CA PRO A 387 16.19 -31.57 9.95
C PRO A 387 17.60 -31.01 10.09
N THR A 388 18.60 -31.66 9.49
CA THR A 388 20.01 -31.20 9.54
C THR A 388 20.15 -29.80 8.92
N ALA A 389 19.52 -29.53 7.77
CA ALA A 389 19.57 -28.23 7.12
C ALA A 389 18.86 -27.16 7.95
N ALA A 390 17.67 -27.48 8.52
CA ALA A 390 16.94 -26.59 9.40
C ALA A 390 17.79 -26.19 10.61
N ARG A 391 18.46 -27.15 11.23
CA ARG A 391 19.37 -26.90 12.37
C ARG A 391 20.52 -25.98 12.00
N ILE A 392 21.15 -26.19 10.84
CA ILE A 392 22.25 -25.32 10.36
C ILE A 392 21.77 -23.87 10.25
N LEU A 393 20.60 -23.62 9.65
CA LEU A 393 20.03 -22.29 9.54
C LEU A 393 19.85 -21.62 10.92
N LEU A 394 19.22 -22.31 11.86
CA LEU A 394 18.94 -21.78 13.19
C LEU A 394 20.25 -21.51 13.97
N ARG A 395 21.22 -22.42 13.94
CA ARG A 395 22.51 -22.23 14.61
C ARG A 395 23.30 -21.06 14.06
N LYS A 396 23.33 -20.89 12.73
CA LYS A 396 24.02 -19.75 12.10
C LYS A 396 23.30 -18.43 12.39
N ALA A 397 21.96 -18.39 12.37
CA ALA A 397 21.19 -17.22 12.76
C ALA A 397 21.36 -16.88 14.25
N ALA A 398 21.39 -17.88 15.14
CA ALA A 398 21.67 -17.68 16.57
C ALA A 398 23.06 -17.05 16.79
N ALA A 399 24.08 -17.56 16.10
CA ALA A 399 25.42 -17.00 16.18
C ALA A 399 25.50 -15.57 15.64
N ALA A 400 24.73 -15.24 14.57
CA ALA A 400 24.64 -13.89 14.05
C ALA A 400 23.94 -12.94 15.04
N ALA A 401 22.84 -13.37 15.65
CA ALA A 401 22.11 -12.61 16.68
C ALA A 401 23.01 -12.34 17.92
N LEU A 402 23.81 -13.31 18.32
CA LEU A 402 24.76 -13.17 19.42
C LEU A 402 25.81 -12.08 19.12
N ARG A 403 26.38 -12.07 17.90
CA ARG A 403 27.32 -11.04 17.47
C ARG A 403 26.69 -9.63 17.48
N GLN A 404 25.40 -9.54 17.21
CA GLN A 404 24.63 -8.29 17.24
C GLN A 404 24.12 -7.93 18.65
N ARG A 405 24.51 -8.68 19.70
CA ARG A 405 24.08 -8.51 21.08
C ARG A 405 22.57 -8.67 21.31
N SER A 406 21.88 -9.39 20.43
CA SER A 406 20.48 -9.75 20.55
C SER A 406 20.34 -11.09 21.29
N PHE A 407 20.62 -11.08 22.59
CA PHE A 407 20.76 -12.29 23.42
C PHE A 407 19.49 -13.15 23.46
N GLU A 408 18.33 -12.54 23.66
CA GLU A 408 17.03 -13.25 23.70
C GLU A 408 16.74 -13.99 22.39
N VAL A 409 17.02 -13.34 21.25
CA VAL A 409 16.85 -13.96 19.91
C VAL A 409 17.82 -15.12 19.74
N SER A 410 19.08 -14.95 20.12
CA SER A 410 20.10 -15.99 20.02
C SER A 410 19.74 -17.21 20.87
N GLU A 411 19.28 -17.01 22.11
CA GLU A 411 18.88 -18.09 23.03
C GLU A 411 17.68 -18.85 22.49
N ARG A 412 16.66 -18.15 22.00
CA ARG A 412 15.45 -18.74 21.41
C ARG A 412 15.79 -19.60 20.18
N LEU A 413 16.60 -19.08 19.24
CA LEU A 413 17.01 -19.82 18.04
C LEU A 413 17.87 -21.05 18.37
N SER A 414 18.72 -20.94 19.39
CA SER A 414 19.54 -22.06 19.87
C SER A 414 18.67 -23.17 20.46
N ALA A 415 17.71 -22.80 21.31
CA ALA A 415 16.77 -23.75 21.91
C ALA A 415 15.92 -24.46 20.82
N GLU A 416 15.49 -23.74 19.78
CA GLU A 416 14.75 -24.33 18.66
C GLU A 416 15.61 -25.30 17.86
N ALA A 417 16.89 -24.97 17.64
CA ALA A 417 17.84 -25.87 16.99
C ALA A 417 18.05 -27.16 17.79
N ASP A 418 18.15 -27.05 19.12
CA ASP A 418 18.33 -28.19 20.04
C ASP A 418 17.08 -29.08 20.09
N ALA A 419 15.90 -28.50 19.98
CA ALA A 419 14.63 -29.24 19.91
C ALA A 419 14.53 -30.10 18.64
N ILE A 420 15.18 -29.69 17.53
CA ILE A 420 15.26 -30.53 16.32
C ILE A 420 16.16 -31.74 16.56
N ASP A 421 17.27 -31.58 17.28
CA ASP A 421 18.17 -32.70 17.62
C ASP A 421 17.49 -33.76 18.50
N ALA A 422 16.67 -33.33 19.44
CA ALA A 422 15.95 -34.23 20.36
C ALA A 422 14.82 -35.03 19.66
N ALA A 423 14.36 -34.58 18.50
CA ALA A 423 13.27 -35.18 17.73
C ALA A 423 13.75 -36.06 16.56
N SER A 424 15.04 -36.05 16.26
CA SER A 424 15.69 -36.80 15.18
C SER A 424 16.34 -38.08 15.69
#